data_0b36b0f5b1c0fddfe1ab09311580e559
#
_entry.id   0b36b0f5b1c0fddfe1ab09311580e559
#
_cell.length_a   1.000
_cell.length_b   1.000
_cell.length_c   1.000
_cell.angle_alpha   90.00
_cell.angle_beta   90.00
_cell.angle_gamma   90.00
#
_symmetry.space_group_name_H-M   'P 1'
#
loop_
_entity.id
_entity.type
_entity.pdbx_description
1 polymer ?
#
loop_
_entity_poly.entity_id
_entity_poly.type
_entity_poly.pdbx_seq_one_letter_code
_entity_poly.pdbx_strand_id
1 'polypeptide(L)'
;MATRQDERMIEPEMNPADLWLEEVFTDRRVGTIRRMTPVDGDGARDAGREVLYIGETQVMSQVGALPINFVLEAKNLKEAAELFGPSAKAAIERTVKELQELRRQQASSIVVPQGSLPPLPPGGGGKIQMP
;
A
#
# COMPACT_ATOMS: atom_id res chain seq x y z
N MET A 1 9.74 -29.94 5.23
CA MET A 1 9.89 -29.45 4.94
C MET A 1 9.86 -29.08 4.57
N ALA A 2 9.78 -28.93 4.59
CA ALA A 2 9.82 -28.38 4.28
C ALA A 2 9.84 -27.96 3.86
N THR A 3 9.65 -27.98 3.82
CA THR A 3 9.69 -27.46 3.49
C THR A 3 9.59 -27.13 3.08
N ARG A 4 9.33 -27.06 2.93
CA ARG A 4 9.20 -26.67 2.53
C ARG A 4 9.09 -25.96 2.14
N GLN A 5 8.95 -25.81 1.88
CA GLN A 5 8.84 -25.10 1.56
C GLN A 5 8.63 -24.26 1.47
N ASP A 6 8.53 -24.31 1.18
CA ASP A 6 8.33 -23.59 1.11
C ASP A 6 8.01 -22.88 1.30
N GLU A 7 7.74 -22.77 0.98
CA GLU A 7 7.41 -22.25 1.20
C GLU A 7 7.47 -21.50 1.72
N ARG A 8 7.70 -21.15 1.88
CA ARG A 8 7.70 -20.58 2.27
C ARG A 8 7.69 -19.79 3.33
N MET A 9 7.95 -20.07 3.72
CA MET A 9 7.64 -19.54 5.02
C MET A 9 8.80 -18.73 5.55
N ILE A 10 8.53 -17.49 5.97
CA ILE A 10 9.54 -16.64 6.57
C ILE A 10 9.82 -17.13 7.98
N GLU A 11 11.08 -17.31 8.33
CA GLU A 11 11.42 -17.67 9.69
C GLU A 11 11.10 -16.50 10.62
N PRO A 12 10.48 -16.76 11.76
CA PRO A 12 10.04 -15.69 12.66
C PRO A 12 11.18 -15.17 13.54
N GLU A 13 12.21 -14.66 12.93
CA GLU A 13 13.36 -14.12 13.66
C GLU A 13 13.44 -12.62 13.49
N MET A 14 13.70 -11.92 14.57
CA MET A 14 13.90 -10.48 14.53
C MET A 14 15.38 -10.17 14.60
N ASN A 15 15.80 -9.17 13.83
CA ASN A 15 17.18 -8.72 13.84
C ASN A 15 17.30 -7.54 14.82
N PRO A 16 18.04 -7.71 15.93
CA PRO A 16 18.16 -6.63 16.91
C PRO A 16 18.78 -5.34 16.35
N ALA A 17 19.47 -5.43 15.24
CA ALA A 17 20.06 -4.23 14.61
C ALA A 17 19.06 -3.44 13.79
N ASP A 18 17.87 -3.98 13.57
CA ASP A 18 16.86 -3.35 12.71
C ASP A 18 15.59 -2.96 13.47
N LEU A 19 15.70 -2.73 14.75
CA LEU A 19 14.53 -2.43 15.57
C LEU A 19 14.10 -0.97 15.44
N TRP A 20 12.81 -0.74 15.58
CA TRP A 20 12.20 0.59 15.52
C TRP A 20 11.25 0.76 16.68
N LEU A 21 11.24 1.96 17.25
CA LEU A 21 10.18 2.37 18.16
C LEU A 21 9.09 3.02 17.33
N GLU A 22 7.88 2.52 17.44
CA GLU A 22 6.77 3.01 16.63
C GLU A 22 5.78 3.75 17.52
N GLU A 23 5.51 5.00 17.19
CA GLU A 23 4.56 5.81 17.94
C GLU A 23 3.48 6.30 16.99
N VAL A 24 2.24 6.24 17.44
CA VAL A 24 1.09 6.63 16.60
C VAL A 24 0.47 7.90 17.14
N PHE A 25 0.34 8.89 16.26
CA PHE A 25 -0.30 10.15 16.57
C PHE A 25 -1.50 10.34 15.66
N THR A 26 -2.60 10.85 16.17
CA THR A 26 -3.79 11.03 15.36
C THR A 26 -4.52 12.31 15.80
N ASP A 27 -5.16 12.96 14.82
CA ASP A 27 -6.04 14.09 15.12
C ASP A 27 -7.49 13.61 15.29
N ARG A 28 -7.70 12.30 15.15
CA ARG A 28 -9.01 11.66 15.27
C ARG A 28 -10.02 12.17 14.26
N ARG A 29 -9.55 12.68 13.14
CA ARG A 29 -10.41 13.20 12.07
C ARG A 29 -9.92 12.81 10.69
N VAL A 30 -8.68 13.16 10.38
CA VAL A 30 -8.17 13.02 9.03
C VAL A 30 -7.36 11.74 8.86
N GLY A 31 -6.58 11.39 9.87
CA GLY A 31 -5.74 10.21 9.75
C GLY A 31 -4.77 10.07 10.90
N THR A 32 -3.71 9.31 10.65
CA THR A 32 -2.68 9.06 11.65
C THR A 32 -1.31 9.35 11.08
N ILE A 33 -0.37 9.62 11.98
CA ILE A 33 1.04 9.72 11.65
C ILE A 33 1.78 8.75 12.55
N ARG A 34 2.59 7.89 11.95
CA ARG A 34 3.47 7.02 12.72
C ARG A 34 4.88 7.58 12.68
N ARG A 35 5.44 7.76 13.86
CA ARG A 35 6.85 8.14 13.98
C ARG A 35 7.66 6.89 14.24
N MET A 36 8.54 6.56 13.32
CA MET A 36 9.37 5.38 13.38
C MET A 36 10.76 5.83 13.79
N THR A 37 11.12 5.57 15.05
CA THR A 37 12.42 5.96 15.58
C THR A 37 13.31 4.74 15.62
N PRO A 38 14.45 4.74 14.91
CA PRO A 38 15.36 3.60 14.97
C PRO A 38 15.98 3.48 16.35
N VAL A 39 16.07 2.26 16.84
CA VAL A 39 16.65 1.99 18.16
C VAL A 39 17.63 0.83 18.04
N ASP A 40 18.55 0.79 19.00
CA ASP A 40 19.51 -0.31 19.08
C ASP A 40 18.89 -1.48 19.86
N GLY A 41 19.70 -2.52 20.10
CA GLY A 41 19.21 -3.71 20.79
C GLY A 41 18.76 -3.49 22.22
N ASP A 42 19.12 -2.37 22.82
CA ASP A 42 18.69 -2.01 24.16
C ASP A 42 17.50 -1.05 24.16
N GLY A 43 17.02 -0.67 22.98
CA GLY A 43 15.90 0.24 22.87
C GLY A 43 16.30 1.70 22.90
N ALA A 44 17.59 2.01 22.91
CA ALA A 44 18.05 3.38 22.87
C ALA A 44 18.10 3.88 21.43
N ARG A 45 17.97 5.20 21.28
CA ARG A 45 17.99 5.81 19.95
C ARG A 45 19.26 5.45 19.19
N ASP A 46 19.08 4.98 17.96
CA ASP A 46 20.18 4.71 17.05
C ASP A 46 20.39 5.91 16.15
N ALA A 47 21.40 6.74 16.46
CA ALA A 47 21.64 7.97 15.72
C ALA A 47 22.17 7.73 14.31
N GLY A 48 22.56 6.50 13.98
CA GLY A 48 23.04 6.18 12.65
C GLY A 48 21.94 6.02 11.61
N ARG A 49 20.68 5.95 12.05
CA ARG A 49 19.55 5.83 11.16
C ARG A 49 18.57 6.96 11.44
N GLU A 50 17.85 7.38 10.43
CA GLU A 50 16.97 8.54 10.53
C GLU A 50 15.57 8.16 11.00
N VAL A 51 14.93 9.10 11.71
CA VAL A 51 13.53 8.97 12.09
C VAL A 51 12.68 9.11 10.84
N LEU A 52 11.68 8.25 10.71
CA LEU A 52 10.75 8.29 9.58
C LEU A 52 9.36 8.67 10.08
N TYR A 53 8.66 9.43 9.24
CA TYR A 53 7.27 9.77 9.52
C TYR A 53 6.42 9.19 8.39
N ILE A 54 5.40 8.43 8.75
CA ILE A 54 4.53 7.79 7.78
C ILE A 54 3.10 8.18 8.08
N GLY A 55 2.45 8.80 7.10
CA GLY A 55 1.05 9.16 7.22
C GLY A 55 0.16 8.07 6.71
N GLU A 56 -1.03 8.00 7.27
CA GLU A 56 -2.03 7.04 6.83
C GLU A 56 -3.40 7.69 6.85
N THR A 57 -4.14 7.52 5.77
CA THR A 57 -5.53 7.95 5.69
C THR A 57 -6.33 6.86 4.98
N GLN A 58 -7.63 7.02 4.92
CA GLN A 58 -8.49 6.05 4.25
C GLN A 58 -9.32 6.73 3.20
N VAL A 59 -9.53 6.03 2.09
CA VAL A 59 -10.36 6.49 1.01
C VAL A 59 -11.46 5.45 0.79
N MET A 60 -12.68 5.92 0.66
CA MET A 60 -13.79 5.01 0.37
C MET A 60 -13.79 4.65 -1.10
N SER A 61 -13.92 3.37 -1.37
CA SER A 61 -13.99 2.86 -2.73
C SER A 61 -15.20 1.93 -2.85
N GLN A 62 -15.42 1.43 -4.05
CA GLN A 62 -16.51 0.49 -4.29
C GLN A 62 -16.35 -0.81 -3.53
N VAL A 63 -15.12 -1.14 -3.17
CA VAL A 63 -14.84 -2.37 -2.42
C VAL A 63 -14.62 -2.09 -0.94
N GLY A 64 -14.90 -0.87 -0.48
CA GLY A 64 -14.76 -0.52 0.93
C GLY A 64 -13.68 0.50 1.16
N ALA A 65 -13.27 0.64 2.42
CA ALA A 65 -12.24 1.59 2.80
C ALA A 65 -10.87 1.06 2.40
N LEU A 66 -10.10 1.91 1.72
CA LEU A 66 -8.73 1.58 1.32
C LEU A 66 -7.77 2.40 2.14
N PRO A 67 -6.87 1.77 2.89
CA PRO A 67 -5.84 2.51 3.61
C PRO A 67 -4.77 2.98 2.64
N ILE A 68 -4.36 4.22 2.80
CA ILE A 68 -3.33 4.81 1.96
C ILE A 68 -2.23 5.31 2.86
N ASN A 69 -1.03 4.80 2.64
CA ASN A 69 0.16 5.16 3.39
C ASN A 69 1.09 5.99 2.53
N PHE A 70 1.77 6.95 3.15
CA PHE A 70 2.68 7.80 2.43
C PHE A 70 3.77 8.30 3.36
N VAL A 71 4.97 8.49 2.82
CA VAL A 71 6.09 9.00 3.59
C VAL A 71 5.98 10.51 3.71
N LEU A 72 6.26 11.03 4.91
CA LEU A 72 6.30 12.47 5.17
C LEU A 72 7.76 12.85 5.36
N GLU A 73 8.27 13.68 4.44
CA GLU A 73 9.66 14.12 4.48
C GLU A 73 9.79 15.24 5.49
N ALA A 74 9.76 14.91 6.77
CA ALA A 74 9.70 15.87 7.85
C ALA A 74 10.82 15.64 8.84
N LYS A 75 11.21 16.70 9.53
CA LYS A 75 12.26 16.65 10.54
C LYS A 75 11.72 16.51 11.96
N ASN A 76 10.44 16.79 12.13
CA ASN A 76 9.79 16.66 13.43
C ASN A 76 8.30 16.43 13.23
N LEU A 77 7.61 16.16 14.32
CA LEU A 77 6.20 15.82 14.25
C LEU A 77 5.34 16.97 13.73
N LYS A 78 5.65 18.18 14.15
CA LYS A 78 4.89 19.35 13.70
C LYS A 78 4.97 19.51 12.20
N GLU A 79 6.18 19.38 11.66
CA GLU A 79 6.38 19.47 10.21
C GLU A 79 5.65 18.35 9.49
N ALA A 80 5.68 17.14 10.07
CA ALA A 80 4.96 16.01 9.48
C ALA A 80 3.46 16.30 9.41
N ALA A 81 2.91 16.89 10.48
CA ALA A 81 1.50 17.25 10.49
C ALA A 81 1.17 18.32 9.45
N GLU A 82 2.07 19.27 9.26
CA GLU A 82 1.88 20.33 8.26
C GLU A 82 1.93 19.76 6.83
N LEU A 83 2.75 18.76 6.62
CA LEU A 83 2.88 18.13 5.31
C LEU A 83 1.81 17.08 5.03
N PHE A 84 1.04 16.70 6.05
CA PHE A 84 0.10 15.59 5.92
C PHE A 84 -0.92 15.83 4.81
N GLY A 85 -1.56 16.98 4.79
CA GLY A 85 -2.61 17.27 3.82
C GLY A 85 -2.13 17.16 2.37
N PRO A 86 -1.10 17.93 1.99
CA PRO A 86 -0.59 17.85 0.61
C PRO A 86 -0.08 16.47 0.25
N SER A 87 0.58 15.78 1.18
CA SER A 87 1.12 14.44 0.91
C SER A 87 0.00 13.43 0.75
N ALA A 88 -1.03 13.52 1.59
CA ALA A 88 -2.19 12.63 1.49
C ALA A 88 -2.90 12.84 0.15
N LYS A 89 -3.09 14.11 -0.24
CA LYS A 89 -3.76 14.41 -1.50
C LYS A 89 -2.99 13.81 -2.68
N ALA A 90 -1.69 13.97 -2.70
CA ALA A 90 -0.86 13.41 -3.76
C ALA A 90 -0.93 11.89 -3.79
N ALA A 91 -0.91 11.26 -2.62
CA ALA A 91 -0.98 9.81 -2.52
C ALA A 91 -2.34 9.29 -2.97
N ILE A 92 -3.42 9.99 -2.63
CA ILE A 92 -4.75 9.61 -3.06
C ILE A 92 -4.87 9.71 -4.56
N GLU A 93 -4.39 10.80 -5.15
CA GLU A 93 -4.44 10.98 -6.60
C GLU A 93 -3.67 9.89 -7.32
N ARG A 94 -2.50 9.54 -6.79
CA ARG A 94 -1.69 8.47 -7.39
C ARG A 94 -2.42 7.13 -7.30
N THR A 95 -3.04 6.84 -6.16
CA THR A 95 -3.75 5.59 -5.98
C THR A 95 -4.95 5.51 -6.91
N VAL A 96 -5.70 6.60 -7.06
CA VAL A 96 -6.84 6.63 -7.97
C VAL A 96 -6.39 6.37 -9.41
N LYS A 97 -5.29 6.99 -9.80
CA LYS A 97 -4.74 6.78 -11.15
C LYS A 97 -4.34 5.33 -11.35
N GLU A 98 -3.69 4.73 -10.36
CA GLU A 98 -3.26 3.34 -10.45
C GLU A 98 -4.46 2.40 -10.58
N LEU A 99 -5.53 2.67 -9.84
CA LEU A 99 -6.72 1.86 -9.92
C LEU A 99 -7.40 1.99 -11.28
N GLN A 100 -7.44 3.19 -11.84
CA GLN A 100 -8.01 3.40 -13.16
C GLN A 100 -7.20 2.69 -14.22
N GLU A 101 -5.88 2.75 -14.11
CA GLU A 101 -5.01 2.08 -15.06
C GLU A 101 -5.18 0.57 -14.99
N LEU A 102 -5.27 0.03 -13.78
CA LEU A 102 -5.48 -1.39 -13.59
C LEU A 102 -6.80 -1.85 -14.20
N ARG A 103 -7.85 -1.06 -13.97
CA ARG A 103 -9.17 -1.38 -14.54
C ARG A 103 -9.13 -1.38 -16.06
N ARG A 104 -8.44 -0.41 -16.64
CA ARG A 104 -8.30 -0.32 -18.10
C ARG A 104 -7.56 -1.53 -18.64
N GLN A 105 -6.50 -1.95 -17.96
CA GLN A 105 -5.74 -3.13 -18.38
C GLN A 105 -6.59 -4.40 -18.31
N GLN A 106 -7.40 -4.52 -17.27
CA GLN A 106 -8.28 -5.67 -17.15
C GLN A 106 -9.32 -5.69 -18.27
N ALA A 107 -9.87 -4.54 -18.60
CA ALA A 107 -10.82 -4.45 -19.68
C ALA A 107 -10.18 -4.82 -21.01
N SER A 108 -8.96 -4.35 -21.24
CA SER A 108 -8.23 -4.70 -22.46
C SER A 108 -7.96 -6.19 -22.53
N SER A 109 -7.59 -6.77 -21.43
CA SER A 109 -7.32 -8.22 -21.39
C SER A 109 -8.56 -9.02 -21.73
N ILE A 110 -9.73 -8.60 -21.28
CA ILE A 110 -10.97 -9.30 -21.55
C ILE A 110 -11.32 -9.19 -23.04
N VAL A 111 -11.06 -8.07 -23.64
CA VAL A 111 -11.41 -7.86 -25.05
C VAL A 111 -10.51 -8.63 -26.00
N VAL A 112 -9.26 -8.74 -25.68
CA VAL A 112 -8.26 -9.29 -26.59
C VAL A 112 -8.49 -10.72 -27.02
N PRO A 113 -8.96 -11.55 -26.26
CA PRO A 113 -8.99 -12.95 -26.64
C PRO A 113 -9.80 -13.17 -27.85
N GLN A 114 -9.80 -12.89 -28.23
CA GLN A 114 -10.12 -13.30 -28.85
C GLN A 114 -9.57 -13.45 -29.61
N GLY A 115 -9.46 -13.13 -29.84
CA GLY A 115 -9.04 -13.58 -30.55
C GLY A 115 -8.73 -14.60 -30.26
N SER A 116 -9.04 -14.63 -30.18
CA SER A 116 -8.82 -15.46 -29.73
C SER A 116 -9.67 -15.99 -29.07
N LEU A 117 -10.46 -15.89 -29.31
CA LEU A 117 -11.16 -16.46 -28.81
C LEU A 117 -12.10 -16.64 -28.88
N PRO A 118 -12.32 -16.92 -29.08
CA PRO A 118 -13.21 -17.25 -29.06
C PRO A 118 -14.12 -17.29 -29.05
N PRO A 119 -14.59 -17.31 -29.27
CA PRO A 119 -15.38 -17.40 -29.07
C PRO A 119 -16.17 -17.53 -28.76
N LEU A 120 -16.77 -17.56 -28.98
CA LEU A 120 -17.20 -17.79 -28.73
C LEU A 120 -17.91 -17.75 -28.65
N PRO A 121 -18.34 -17.66 -28.77
CA PRO A 121 -18.79 -17.73 -28.81
C PRO A 121 -19.40 -17.46 -28.76
N PRO A 122 -20.06 -17.34 -29.08
CA PRO A 122 -20.22 -17.24 -29.04
C PRO A 122 -20.50 -17.03 -28.72
N GLY A 123 -21.43 -17.10 -29.03
CA GLY A 123 -21.02 -17.15 -28.94
C GLY A 123 -21.03 -16.80 -28.51
N GLY A 124 -21.99 -16.92 -28.61
CA GLY A 124 -21.37 -16.92 -28.47
C GLY A 124 -21.34 -16.48 -28.09
N GLY A 125 -22.20 -16.43 -28.07
CA GLY A 125 -21.64 -16.35 -27.98
C GLY A 125 -21.69 -15.88 -27.59
N GLY A 126 -22.06 -15.50 -27.39
CA GLY A 126 -21.57 -15.49 -27.29
C GLY A 126 -21.73 -15.15 -26.86
N LYS A 127 -22.23 -14.96 -26.86
CA LYS A 127 -22.01 -15.09 -26.67
C LYS A 127 -21.91 -14.92 -25.99
N ILE A 128 -22.24 -14.74 -26.06
CA ILE A 128 -21.74 -14.96 -25.76
C ILE A 128 -21.70 -14.63 -25.25
N GLN A 129 -22.12 -14.41 -25.21
CA GLN A 129 -21.65 -14.41 -24.94
C GLN A 129 -21.50 -14.04 -24.41
N MET A 130 -22.07 -13.82 -24.51
CA MET A 130 -21.52 -13.71 -24.33
C MET A 130 -21.45 -13.34 -24.21
N PRO A 131 -21.97 -13.30 -24.17
CA PRO A 131 -21.66 -13.11 -24.28
C PRO A 131 -21.64 -13.16 -24.43
#